data_e416e46f8d69b801e874b849a6ec8b11
#
_entry.id   e416e46f8d69b801e874b849a6ec8b11
#
_cell.length_a   1.000
_cell.length_b   1.000
_cell.length_c   1.000
_cell.angle_alpha   90.00
_cell.angle_beta   90.00
_cell.angle_gamma   90.00
#
_symmetry.space_group_name_H-M   'P 1'
#
loop_
_entity.id
_entity.type
_entity.pdbx_description
1 polymer ?
#
loop_
_entity_poly.entity_id
_entity_poly.type
_entity_poly.pdbx_seq_one_letter_code
_entity_poly.pdbx_strand_id
1 'polypeptide(L)'
;TMERYLAWGNARNAAGKNWYTDIVQLLRAAPVLLPGKWPRIALDKRAARRIRYKQAPDDPRNRLYASREGANRAAPPEALTAMVARLDELPAPIPAVFMIGVTTGARAEDLHALLFDCLRPDPHDTRFMLFTFWQNKVSRWNTKPLLITDPAHQVMIKLIEAQRDRVRQRYGRVTKYLFPVFSGKRESFLGYNWTLQELKMLCLRHGIVDGDGKPFDFSWHPLRHHRGTQMAVEGHDILSIMFELGHA
;
A
#
# COMPACT_ATOMS: atom_id res chain seq x y z
N THR A 1 -8.97 -22.41 30.48
CA THR A 1 -7.69 -21.73 30.24
C THR A 1 -7.80 -20.82 29.02
N MET A 2 -7.00 -19.78 28.96
CA MET A 2 -6.95 -18.83 27.84
C MET A 2 -6.77 -19.54 26.49
N GLU A 3 -5.96 -20.59 26.45
CA GLU A 3 -5.72 -21.38 25.23
C GLU A 3 -6.98 -22.08 24.70
N ARG A 4 -7.83 -22.62 25.59
CA ARG A 4 -9.12 -23.21 25.20
C ARG A 4 -10.08 -22.17 24.66
N TYR A 5 -10.06 -20.94 25.22
CA TYR A 5 -10.89 -19.83 24.76
C TYR A 5 -10.45 -19.32 23.39
N LEU A 6 -9.13 -19.24 23.17
CA LEU A 6 -8.53 -18.85 21.88
C LEU A 6 -8.79 -19.92 20.80
N ALA A 7 -8.70 -21.22 21.16
CA ALA A 7 -9.04 -22.32 20.25
C ALA A 7 -10.53 -22.31 19.87
N TRP A 8 -11.42 -22.04 20.82
CA TRP A 8 -12.85 -21.91 20.59
C TRP A 8 -13.20 -20.72 19.71
N GLY A 9 -12.56 -19.55 19.94
CA GLY A 9 -12.73 -18.36 19.12
C GLY A 9 -12.24 -18.55 17.68
N ASN A 10 -11.12 -19.23 17.50
CA ASN A 10 -10.59 -19.56 16.16
C ASN A 10 -11.51 -20.52 15.39
N ALA A 11 -12.08 -21.52 16.05
CA ALA A 11 -12.99 -22.49 15.43
C ALA A 11 -14.31 -21.85 14.97
N ARG A 12 -14.77 -20.76 15.59
CA ARG A 12 -16.02 -20.04 15.25
C ARG A 12 -15.83 -18.87 14.31
N ASN A 13 -14.60 -18.46 14.00
CA ASN A 13 -14.32 -17.24 13.25
C ASN A 13 -14.40 -17.42 11.72
N ALA A 14 -15.46 -18.08 11.25
CA ALA A 14 -15.80 -18.08 9.82
C ALA A 14 -16.25 -16.68 9.31
N ALA A 15 -16.46 -15.71 10.19
CA ALA A 15 -17.03 -14.39 9.87
C ALA A 15 -16.03 -13.22 9.84
N GLY A 16 -14.71 -13.48 9.89
CA GLY A 16 -13.70 -12.43 9.67
C GLY A 16 -13.61 -11.31 10.70
N LYS A 17 -14.27 -11.41 11.85
CA LYS A 17 -14.18 -10.40 12.92
C LYS A 17 -12.88 -10.57 13.72
N ASN A 18 -12.19 -9.46 13.95
CA ASN A 18 -10.94 -9.39 14.73
C ASN A 18 -11.15 -9.52 16.25
N TRP A 19 -11.98 -10.49 16.69
CA TRP A 19 -12.26 -10.75 18.11
C TRP A 19 -10.98 -10.89 18.96
N TYR A 20 -9.87 -11.35 18.36
CA TYR A 20 -8.57 -11.43 19.01
C TYR A 20 -8.01 -10.03 19.36
N THR A 21 -8.15 -9.07 18.45
CA THR A 21 -7.72 -7.69 18.70
C THR A 21 -8.53 -7.07 19.83
N ASP A 22 -9.84 -7.34 19.87
CA ASP A 22 -10.74 -6.86 20.91
C ASP A 22 -10.41 -7.46 22.28
N ILE A 23 -10.11 -8.77 22.36
CA ILE A 23 -9.65 -9.42 23.59
C ILE A 23 -8.30 -8.88 24.06
N VAL A 24 -7.34 -8.66 23.16
CA VAL A 24 -6.04 -8.07 23.50
C VAL A 24 -6.20 -6.65 24.02
N GLN A 25 -7.10 -5.86 23.44
CA GLN A 25 -7.39 -4.51 23.92
C GLN A 25 -8.07 -4.56 25.30
N LEU A 26 -9.06 -5.45 25.48
CA LEU A 26 -9.72 -5.64 26.77
C LEU A 26 -8.72 -6.05 27.87
N LEU A 27 -7.85 -7.00 27.59
CA LEU A 27 -6.82 -7.45 28.53
C LEU A 27 -5.78 -6.36 28.86
N ARG A 28 -5.52 -5.43 27.94
CA ARG A 28 -4.68 -4.26 28.19
C ARG A 28 -5.37 -3.19 29.03
N ALA A 29 -6.67 -3.02 28.82
CA ALA A 29 -7.47 -2.05 29.56
C ALA A 29 -7.87 -2.57 30.97
N ALA A 30 -7.99 -3.87 31.17
CA ALA A 30 -8.43 -4.48 32.41
C ALA A 30 -7.61 -4.06 33.66
N PRO A 31 -6.27 -3.97 33.62
CA PRO A 31 -5.49 -3.47 34.78
C PRO A 31 -5.76 -2.00 35.13
N VAL A 32 -6.18 -1.19 34.15
CA VAL A 32 -6.52 0.23 34.32
C VAL A 32 -7.95 0.36 34.87
N LEU A 33 -8.86 -0.42 34.35
CA LEU A 33 -10.29 -0.38 34.72
C LEU A 33 -10.60 -1.10 36.04
N LEU A 34 -9.78 -2.10 36.40
CA LEU A 34 -9.95 -2.91 37.62
C LEU A 34 -8.60 -3.06 38.36
N PRO A 35 -8.05 -1.96 38.89
CA PRO A 35 -6.75 -1.99 39.58
C PRO A 35 -6.80 -2.96 40.77
N GLY A 36 -5.78 -3.81 40.87
CA GLY A 36 -5.63 -4.80 41.94
C GLY A 36 -6.38 -6.13 41.75
N LYS A 37 -7.27 -6.24 40.76
CA LYS A 37 -8.00 -7.51 40.47
C LYS A 37 -7.39 -8.31 39.33
N TRP A 38 -6.57 -7.68 38.49
CA TRP A 38 -5.94 -8.34 37.34
C TRP A 38 -4.43 -8.17 37.39
N PRO A 39 -3.67 -9.27 37.37
CA PRO A 39 -2.21 -9.16 37.24
C PRO A 39 -1.87 -8.48 35.90
N ARG A 40 -0.83 -7.66 35.89
CA ARG A 40 -0.29 -7.10 34.63
C ARG A 40 0.17 -8.26 33.75
N ILE A 41 -0.67 -8.67 32.83
CA ILE A 41 -0.29 -9.65 31.81
C ILE A 41 0.56 -8.92 30.80
N ALA A 42 1.89 -9.09 30.90
CA ALA A 42 2.81 -8.71 29.85
C ALA A 42 2.55 -9.62 28.64
N LEU A 43 1.61 -9.22 27.79
CA LEU A 43 1.38 -9.89 26.51
C LEU A 43 2.59 -9.56 25.63
N ASP A 44 3.58 -10.46 25.64
CA ASP A 44 4.64 -10.43 24.66
C ASP A 44 4.02 -10.47 23.25
N LYS A 45 4.25 -9.42 22.48
CA LYS A 45 3.78 -9.33 21.08
C LYS A 45 4.24 -10.53 20.24
N ARG A 46 5.39 -11.15 20.60
CA ARG A 46 5.92 -12.34 19.93
C ARG A 46 5.15 -13.60 20.35
N ALA A 47 4.80 -13.75 21.63
CA ALA A 47 3.98 -14.85 22.10
C ALA A 47 2.55 -14.78 21.53
N ALA A 48 1.97 -13.58 21.49
CA ALA A 48 0.67 -13.35 20.85
C ALA A 48 0.68 -13.67 19.35
N ARG A 49 1.76 -13.37 18.62
CA ARG A 49 1.95 -13.82 17.23
C ARG A 49 2.10 -15.33 17.13
N ARG A 50 2.87 -15.98 18.01
CA ARG A 50 3.03 -17.44 18.02
C ARG A 50 1.72 -18.20 18.30
N ILE A 51 0.88 -17.68 19.19
CA ILE A 51 -0.46 -18.24 19.46
C ILE A 51 -1.37 -18.13 18.23
N ARG A 52 -1.27 -17.02 17.48
CA ARG A 52 -2.03 -16.81 16.25
C ARG A 52 -1.66 -17.80 15.13
N TYR A 53 -0.42 -18.30 15.12
CA TYR A 53 0.15 -19.15 14.07
C TYR A 53 0.34 -20.63 14.47
N LYS A 54 -0.08 -21.04 15.66
CA LYS A 54 -0.23 -22.46 16.00
C LYS A 54 -1.55 -23.03 15.45
N GLN A 55 -1.89 -22.69 14.22
CA GLN A 55 -2.80 -23.53 13.42
C GLN A 55 -2.06 -24.80 13.05
N ALA A 56 -2.82 -25.90 12.84
CA ALA A 56 -2.24 -27.19 12.53
C ALA A 56 -1.11 -27.06 11.49
N PRO A 57 0.02 -27.77 11.63
CA PRO A 57 1.17 -27.68 10.73
C PRO A 57 0.80 -27.84 9.26
N ASP A 58 -0.30 -28.55 8.97
CA ASP A 58 -0.77 -28.89 7.63
C ASP A 58 -1.87 -27.97 7.08
N ASP A 59 -2.22 -26.86 7.78
CA ASP A 59 -3.21 -25.92 7.28
C ASP A 59 -2.69 -25.26 5.99
N PRO A 60 -3.37 -25.43 4.83
CA PRO A 60 -2.97 -24.82 3.55
C PRO A 60 -2.78 -23.30 3.64
N ARG A 61 -3.48 -22.65 4.60
CA ARG A 61 -3.32 -21.21 4.89
C ARG A 61 -1.94 -20.87 5.44
N ASN A 62 -1.26 -21.83 6.12
CA ASN A 62 0.11 -21.64 6.59
C ASN A 62 1.09 -21.48 5.43
N ARG A 63 0.86 -22.16 4.29
CA ARG A 63 1.68 -22.00 3.07
C ARG A 63 1.49 -20.60 2.44
N LEU A 64 0.27 -20.05 2.46
CA LEU A 64 -0.01 -18.69 2.03
C LEU A 64 0.65 -17.63 2.93
N TYR A 65 0.84 -17.93 4.21
CA TYR A 65 1.51 -17.04 5.16
C TYR A 65 3.03 -17.22 5.19
N ALA A 66 3.54 -18.42 4.97
CA ALA A 66 4.98 -18.68 4.81
C ALA A 66 5.55 -17.97 3.57
N SER A 67 4.78 -17.89 2.49
CA SER A 67 5.14 -17.08 1.31
C SER A 67 5.16 -15.57 1.58
N ARG A 68 4.62 -15.11 2.72
CA ARG A 68 4.63 -13.70 3.14
C ARG A 68 5.88 -13.27 3.90
N GLU A 69 6.81 -14.16 4.21
CA GLU A 69 8.13 -13.73 4.72
C GLU A 69 8.87 -12.83 3.71
N GLY A 70 8.63 -13.02 2.42
CA GLY A 70 9.09 -12.11 1.37
C GLY A 70 8.24 -10.86 1.15
N ALA A 71 6.96 -10.87 1.54
CA ALA A 71 6.03 -9.75 1.27
C ALA A 71 6.29 -8.49 2.12
N ASN A 72 7.13 -8.58 3.13
CA ASN A 72 7.58 -7.43 3.94
C ASN A 72 8.92 -6.86 3.48
N ARG A 73 9.47 -7.33 2.38
CA ARG A 73 10.71 -6.80 1.81
C ARG A 73 10.41 -5.64 0.87
N ALA A 74 11.33 -4.69 0.82
CA ALA A 74 11.31 -3.64 -0.20
C ALA A 74 11.40 -4.28 -1.60
N ALA A 75 10.71 -3.67 -2.57
CA ALA A 75 10.87 -4.09 -3.95
C ALA A 75 12.33 -3.87 -4.38
N PRO A 76 12.97 -4.85 -5.02
CA PRO A 76 14.36 -4.72 -5.46
C PRO A 76 14.49 -3.57 -6.46
N PRO A 77 15.49 -2.69 -6.32
CA PRO A 77 15.70 -1.57 -7.24
C PRO A 77 15.85 -2.02 -8.69
N GLU A 78 16.53 -3.15 -8.91
CA GLU A 78 16.76 -3.74 -10.24
C GLU A 78 15.46 -4.16 -10.90
N ALA A 79 14.56 -4.80 -10.14
CA ALA A 79 13.25 -5.19 -10.64
C ALA A 79 12.40 -3.96 -10.98
N LEU A 80 12.42 -2.93 -10.15
CA LEU A 80 11.71 -1.67 -10.42
C LEU A 80 12.27 -0.98 -11.66
N THR A 81 13.59 -0.90 -11.80
CA THR A 81 14.25 -0.33 -12.99
C THR A 81 13.84 -1.09 -14.26
N ALA A 82 13.84 -2.43 -14.21
CA ALA A 82 13.42 -3.26 -15.33
C ALA A 82 11.94 -3.07 -15.68
N MET A 83 11.08 -2.84 -14.70
CA MET A 83 9.65 -2.53 -14.92
C MET A 83 9.47 -1.13 -15.51
N VAL A 84 10.17 -0.11 -14.97
CA VAL A 84 10.11 1.27 -15.46
C VAL A 84 10.51 1.34 -16.93
N ALA A 85 11.55 0.61 -17.35
CA ALA A 85 12.01 0.57 -18.72
C ALA A 85 11.00 -0.02 -19.72
N ARG A 86 9.89 -0.60 -19.24
CA ARG A 86 8.84 -1.26 -20.05
C ARG A 86 7.44 -0.72 -19.78
N LEU A 87 7.33 0.47 -19.22
CA LEU A 87 6.03 1.07 -18.90
C LEU A 87 5.18 1.36 -20.13
N ASP A 88 5.82 1.59 -21.28
CA ASP A 88 5.17 1.82 -22.57
C ASP A 88 4.43 0.58 -23.10
N GLU A 89 4.79 -0.63 -22.65
CA GLU A 89 4.10 -1.86 -23.00
C GLU A 89 2.77 -2.04 -22.22
N LEU A 90 2.57 -1.26 -21.16
CA LEU A 90 1.40 -1.40 -20.30
C LEU A 90 0.24 -0.53 -20.79
N PRO A 91 -1.00 -1.07 -20.75
CA PRO A 91 -2.15 -0.28 -21.12
C PRO A 91 -2.38 0.84 -20.09
N ALA A 92 -2.82 1.99 -20.59
CA ALA A 92 -3.22 3.07 -19.70
C ALA A 92 -4.46 2.67 -18.86
N PRO A 93 -4.51 3.08 -17.57
CA PRO A 93 -3.65 4.06 -16.92
C PRO A 93 -2.50 3.45 -16.08
N ILE A 94 -2.12 2.19 -16.26
CA ILE A 94 -1.21 1.46 -15.39
C ILE A 94 0.14 2.15 -15.21
N PRO A 95 0.81 2.71 -16.26
CA PRO A 95 2.05 3.44 -16.09
C PRO A 95 1.95 4.57 -15.06
N ALA A 96 0.86 5.33 -15.11
CA ALA A 96 0.64 6.43 -14.16
C ALA A 96 0.46 5.91 -12.73
N VAL A 97 -0.41 4.90 -12.52
CA VAL A 97 -0.64 4.30 -11.20
C VAL A 97 0.67 3.73 -10.62
N PHE A 98 1.45 3.02 -11.45
CA PHE A 98 2.72 2.41 -11.04
C PHE A 98 3.75 3.47 -10.64
N MET A 99 3.98 4.48 -11.47
CA MET A 99 4.94 5.54 -11.19
C MET A 99 4.58 6.35 -9.95
N ILE A 100 3.30 6.67 -9.75
CA ILE A 100 2.83 7.31 -8.53
C ILE A 100 3.14 6.43 -7.31
N GLY A 101 2.90 5.11 -7.42
CA GLY A 101 3.19 4.15 -6.36
C GLY A 101 4.67 4.07 -5.99
N VAL A 102 5.56 3.99 -6.98
CA VAL A 102 7.02 3.96 -6.79
C VAL A 102 7.52 5.25 -6.15
N THR A 103 7.09 6.40 -6.69
CA THR A 103 7.57 7.71 -6.25
C THR A 103 7.07 8.09 -4.85
N THR A 104 5.82 7.75 -4.53
CA THR A 104 5.19 8.23 -3.29
C THR A 104 5.11 7.20 -2.17
N GLY A 105 5.20 5.93 -2.47
CA GLY A 105 4.93 4.84 -1.51
C GLY A 105 3.50 4.82 -0.98
N ALA A 106 2.56 5.47 -1.67
CA ALA A 106 1.15 5.48 -1.27
C ALA A 106 0.54 4.07 -1.34
N ARG A 107 -0.51 3.81 -0.55
CA ARG A 107 -1.18 2.50 -0.57
C ARG A 107 -1.96 2.30 -1.87
N ALA A 108 -2.07 1.05 -2.32
CA ALA A 108 -2.80 0.73 -3.55
C ALA A 108 -4.22 1.32 -3.57
N GLU A 109 -4.95 1.21 -2.48
CA GLU A 109 -6.31 1.76 -2.36
C GLU A 109 -6.33 3.28 -2.54
N ASP A 110 -5.35 3.98 -1.95
CA ASP A 110 -5.23 5.44 -2.04
C ASP A 110 -4.85 5.88 -3.46
N LEU A 111 -3.95 5.12 -4.13
CA LEU A 111 -3.52 5.38 -5.51
C LEU A 111 -4.67 5.28 -6.52
N HIS A 112 -5.49 4.23 -6.39
CA HIS A 112 -6.58 4.00 -7.34
C HIS A 112 -7.75 4.97 -7.13
N ALA A 113 -7.92 5.47 -5.91
CA ALA A 113 -8.95 6.44 -5.55
C ALA A 113 -8.52 7.91 -5.68
N LEU A 114 -7.40 8.18 -6.38
CA LEU A 114 -6.93 9.55 -6.62
C LEU A 114 -8.00 10.42 -7.27
N LEU A 115 -8.16 11.63 -6.76
CA LEU A 115 -9.03 12.62 -7.38
C LEU A 115 -8.42 13.18 -8.66
N PHE A 116 -9.26 13.66 -9.55
CA PHE A 116 -8.82 14.24 -10.83
C PHE A 116 -7.88 15.43 -10.63
N ASP A 117 -8.10 16.24 -9.60
CA ASP A 117 -7.34 17.43 -9.23
C ASP A 117 -6.22 17.18 -8.22
N CYS A 118 -5.79 15.93 -8.08
CA CYS A 118 -4.74 15.52 -7.14
C CYS A 118 -3.39 16.24 -7.31
N LEU A 119 -3.15 16.89 -8.43
CA LEU A 119 -1.91 17.60 -8.75
C LEU A 119 -2.21 19.06 -9.08
N ARG A 120 -1.50 20.00 -8.44
CA ARG A 120 -1.63 21.45 -8.68
C ARG A 120 -0.28 22.15 -8.47
N PRO A 121 -0.04 23.31 -9.09
CA PRO A 121 1.12 24.14 -8.77
C PRO A 121 1.13 24.53 -7.28
N ASP A 122 2.33 24.63 -6.70
CA ASP A 122 2.46 25.26 -5.37
C ASP A 122 2.27 26.77 -5.53
N PRO A 123 1.34 27.40 -4.80
CA PRO A 123 1.09 28.83 -4.90
C PRO A 123 2.23 29.71 -4.32
N HIS A 124 3.13 29.10 -3.53
CA HIS A 124 4.20 29.82 -2.83
C HIS A 124 5.59 29.59 -3.45
N ASP A 125 5.78 28.45 -4.14
CA ASP A 125 7.07 28.11 -4.75
C ASP A 125 6.87 27.41 -6.10
N THR A 126 7.15 28.13 -7.18
CA THR A 126 6.99 27.64 -8.56
C THR A 126 7.89 26.45 -8.92
N ARG A 127 8.86 26.10 -8.07
CA ARG A 127 9.71 24.90 -8.25
C ARG A 127 8.99 23.61 -7.90
N PHE A 128 7.79 23.70 -7.26
CA PHE A 128 7.05 22.53 -6.80
C PHE A 128 5.66 22.42 -7.41
N MET A 129 5.25 21.18 -7.57
CA MET A 129 3.84 20.79 -7.71
C MET A 129 3.40 20.12 -6.42
N LEU A 130 2.18 20.40 -5.97
CA LEU A 130 1.57 19.75 -4.81
C LEU A 130 0.74 18.56 -5.27
N PHE A 131 1.15 17.38 -4.83
CA PHE A 131 0.41 16.15 -5.04
C PHE A 131 -0.38 15.80 -3.78
N THR A 132 -1.71 15.82 -3.86
CA THR A 132 -2.61 15.64 -2.72
C THR A 132 -3.49 14.41 -2.92
N PHE A 133 -3.58 13.56 -1.89
CA PHE A 133 -4.44 12.38 -1.91
C PHE A 133 -4.99 12.05 -0.52
N TRP A 134 -6.14 11.37 -0.51
CA TRP A 134 -6.77 10.90 0.72
C TRP A 134 -6.17 9.57 1.14
N GLN A 135 -5.74 9.46 2.40
CA GLN A 135 -5.25 8.21 3.00
C GLN A 135 -6.37 7.52 3.77
N ASN A 136 -6.99 6.50 3.18
CA ASN A 136 -8.14 5.80 3.74
C ASN A 136 -7.87 5.22 5.14
N LYS A 137 -6.72 4.58 5.34
CA LYS A 137 -6.40 3.91 6.60
C LYS A 137 -6.29 4.84 7.81
N VAL A 138 -5.90 6.08 7.60
CA VAL A 138 -5.69 7.09 8.66
C VAL A 138 -6.66 8.26 8.55
N SER A 139 -7.58 8.20 7.60
CA SER A 139 -8.66 9.18 7.38
C SER A 139 -8.16 10.63 7.35
N ARG A 140 -7.11 10.89 6.55
CA ARG A 140 -6.56 12.25 6.41
C ARG A 140 -6.07 12.52 4.98
N TRP A 141 -6.04 13.80 4.63
CA TRP A 141 -5.36 14.27 3.44
C TRP A 141 -3.85 14.24 3.64
N ASN A 142 -3.13 13.83 2.60
CA ASN A 142 -1.67 13.92 2.52
C ASN A 142 -1.32 14.76 1.29
N THR A 143 -0.45 15.75 1.48
CA THR A 143 0.05 16.59 0.40
C THR A 143 1.57 16.47 0.35
N LYS A 144 2.10 16.13 -0.82
CA LYS A 144 3.53 15.96 -1.07
C LYS A 144 4.00 16.99 -2.07
N PRO A 145 5.03 17.77 -1.74
CA PRO A 145 5.69 18.62 -2.71
C PRO A 145 6.52 17.78 -3.67
N LEU A 146 6.31 17.95 -4.96
CA LEU A 146 7.06 17.32 -6.03
C LEU A 146 7.96 18.36 -6.68
N LEU A 147 9.27 18.22 -6.54
CA LEU A 147 10.24 19.12 -7.18
C LEU A 147 10.21 18.90 -8.71
N ILE A 148 9.91 19.96 -9.46
CA ILE A 148 9.71 19.86 -10.93
C ILE A 148 10.99 19.54 -11.71
N THR A 149 12.16 19.70 -11.10
CA THR A 149 13.46 19.35 -11.70
C THR A 149 13.90 17.94 -11.39
N ASP A 150 13.24 17.25 -10.45
CA ASP A 150 13.53 15.83 -10.14
C ASP A 150 13.02 14.93 -11.28
N PRO A 151 13.87 14.06 -11.85
CA PRO A 151 13.48 13.21 -12.99
C PRO A 151 12.31 12.29 -12.72
N ALA A 152 12.23 11.68 -11.53
CA ALA A 152 11.13 10.78 -11.18
C ALA A 152 9.82 11.54 -11.01
N HIS A 153 9.87 12.73 -10.38
CA HIS A 153 8.72 13.62 -10.27
C HIS A 153 8.24 14.10 -11.63
N GLN A 154 9.17 14.44 -12.55
CA GLN A 154 8.80 14.87 -13.93
C GLN A 154 8.04 13.77 -14.66
N VAL A 155 8.51 12.51 -14.59
CA VAL A 155 7.81 11.38 -15.20
C VAL A 155 6.43 11.21 -14.60
N MET A 156 6.31 11.25 -13.28
CA MET A 156 5.04 11.16 -12.58
C MET A 156 4.07 12.27 -12.99
N ILE A 157 4.53 13.53 -13.00
CA ILE A 157 3.72 14.70 -13.40
C ILE A 157 3.21 14.53 -14.84
N LYS A 158 4.10 14.20 -15.79
CA LYS A 158 3.73 13.97 -17.19
C LYS A 158 2.68 12.87 -17.35
N LEU A 159 2.81 11.76 -16.61
CA LEU A 159 1.85 10.67 -16.68
C LEU A 159 0.48 11.05 -16.09
N ILE A 160 0.46 11.86 -15.02
CA ILE A 160 -0.79 12.38 -14.45
C ILE A 160 -1.48 13.29 -15.44
N GLU A 161 -0.76 14.24 -16.06
CA GLU A 161 -1.34 15.16 -17.04
C GLU A 161 -1.83 14.42 -18.30
N ALA A 162 -1.06 13.48 -18.82
CA ALA A 162 -1.48 12.64 -19.95
C ALA A 162 -2.74 11.83 -19.61
N GLN A 163 -2.87 11.37 -18.37
CA GLN A 163 -4.08 10.68 -17.91
C GLN A 163 -5.28 11.63 -17.80
N ARG A 164 -5.08 12.85 -17.31
CA ARG A 164 -6.12 13.89 -17.30
C ARG A 164 -6.65 14.19 -18.68
N ASP A 165 -5.75 14.36 -19.65
CA ASP A 165 -6.13 14.63 -21.04
C ASP A 165 -6.89 13.46 -21.65
N ARG A 166 -6.44 12.23 -21.40
CA ARG A 166 -7.16 11.02 -21.83
C ARG A 166 -8.57 10.96 -21.24
N VAL A 167 -8.73 11.30 -19.96
CA VAL A 167 -10.06 11.34 -19.31
C VAL A 167 -10.94 12.43 -19.94
N ARG A 168 -10.41 13.64 -20.18
CA ARG A 168 -11.14 14.72 -20.85
C ARG A 168 -11.58 14.30 -22.26
N GLN A 169 -10.67 13.71 -23.04
CA GLN A 169 -10.99 13.24 -24.39
C GLN A 169 -12.05 12.13 -24.41
N ARG A 170 -11.93 11.17 -23.49
CA ARG A 170 -12.84 10.03 -23.46
C ARG A 170 -14.25 10.38 -22.97
N TYR A 171 -14.37 11.26 -21.99
CA TYR A 171 -15.64 11.54 -21.32
C TYR A 171 -16.20 12.93 -21.60
N GLY A 172 -15.46 13.80 -22.29
CA GLY A 172 -15.89 15.17 -22.62
C GLY A 172 -16.05 16.07 -21.39
N ARG A 173 -15.58 15.65 -20.23
CA ARG A 173 -15.74 16.37 -18.95
C ARG A 173 -14.67 16.00 -17.95
N VAL A 174 -14.54 16.82 -16.90
CA VAL A 174 -13.79 16.48 -15.68
C VAL A 174 -14.58 15.45 -14.88
N THR A 175 -13.90 14.42 -14.42
CA THR A 175 -14.43 13.34 -13.58
C THR A 175 -14.02 13.58 -12.12
N LYS A 176 -14.66 12.87 -11.18
CA LYS A 176 -14.26 12.92 -9.78
C LYS A 176 -12.88 12.28 -9.56
N TYR A 177 -12.65 11.13 -10.21
CA TYR A 177 -11.41 10.37 -10.04
C TYR A 177 -10.47 10.55 -11.24
N LEU A 178 -9.15 10.45 -10.98
CA LEU A 178 -8.11 10.43 -12.02
C LEU A 178 -8.19 9.15 -12.88
N PHE A 179 -8.60 8.05 -12.27
CA PHE A 179 -8.76 6.74 -12.90
C PHE A 179 -10.23 6.30 -12.84
N PRO A 180 -11.14 6.99 -13.57
CA PRO A 180 -12.56 6.73 -13.46
C PRO A 180 -12.98 5.44 -14.15
N VAL A 181 -13.93 4.75 -13.54
CA VAL A 181 -14.67 3.64 -14.11
C VAL A 181 -16.16 3.94 -13.95
N PHE A 182 -16.94 3.74 -15.01
CA PHE A 182 -18.38 3.99 -14.99
C PHE A 182 -19.15 2.67 -15.08
N SER A 183 -20.14 2.53 -14.16
CA SER A 183 -21.18 1.51 -14.25
C SER A 183 -22.52 2.23 -14.43
N GLY A 184 -22.99 2.32 -15.67
CA GLY A 184 -24.08 3.19 -16.07
C GLY A 184 -23.75 4.66 -15.76
N LYS A 185 -24.59 5.33 -14.94
CA LYS A 185 -24.38 6.73 -14.53
C LYS A 185 -23.49 6.87 -13.29
N ARG A 186 -23.16 5.77 -12.60
CA ARG A 186 -22.36 5.81 -11.38
C ARG A 186 -20.87 5.83 -11.71
N GLU A 187 -20.19 6.87 -11.25
CA GLU A 187 -18.74 6.97 -11.30
C GLU A 187 -18.12 6.25 -10.09
N SER A 188 -17.07 5.50 -10.34
CA SER A 188 -16.21 4.83 -9.36
C SER A 188 -14.76 4.98 -9.81
N PHE A 189 -13.84 4.39 -9.11
CA PHE A 189 -12.43 4.35 -9.47
C PHE A 189 -11.98 2.94 -9.86
N LEU A 190 -10.88 2.87 -10.59
CA LEU A 190 -10.28 1.63 -11.08
C LEU A 190 -9.91 0.70 -9.93
N GLY A 191 -10.35 -0.55 -9.98
CA GLY A 191 -9.99 -1.57 -9.00
C GLY A 191 -8.53 -2.01 -9.14
N TYR A 192 -7.83 -2.16 -8.01
CA TYR A 192 -6.39 -2.46 -7.99
C TYR A 192 -6.03 -3.85 -8.52
N ASN A 193 -6.97 -4.81 -8.55
CA ASN A 193 -6.70 -6.18 -9.00
C ASN A 193 -6.29 -6.24 -10.47
N TRP A 194 -6.92 -5.46 -11.34
CA TRP A 194 -6.55 -5.43 -12.75
C TRP A 194 -5.13 -4.90 -12.95
N THR A 195 -4.80 -3.77 -12.35
CA THR A 195 -3.45 -3.19 -12.45
C THR A 195 -2.39 -4.12 -11.86
N LEU A 196 -2.72 -4.84 -10.76
CA LEU A 196 -1.85 -5.84 -10.17
C LEU A 196 -1.56 -6.99 -11.14
N GLN A 197 -2.59 -7.50 -11.82
CA GLN A 197 -2.42 -8.61 -12.77
C GLN A 197 -1.57 -8.22 -13.97
N GLU A 198 -1.80 -7.04 -14.54
CA GLU A 198 -0.99 -6.54 -15.67
C GLU A 198 0.49 -6.37 -15.30
N LEU A 199 0.77 -5.83 -14.11
CA LEU A 199 2.14 -5.68 -13.61
C LEU A 199 2.81 -7.04 -13.32
N LYS A 200 2.08 -8.01 -12.80
CA LYS A 200 2.57 -9.39 -12.66
C LYS A 200 2.86 -10.03 -14.01
N MET A 201 1.97 -9.85 -14.98
CA MET A 201 2.17 -10.37 -16.34
C MET A 201 3.36 -9.72 -17.03
N LEU A 202 3.62 -8.42 -16.81
CA LEU A 202 4.84 -7.77 -17.27
C LEU A 202 6.09 -8.45 -16.70
N CYS A 203 6.12 -8.67 -15.37
CA CYS A 203 7.25 -9.34 -14.71
C CYS A 203 7.49 -10.75 -15.27
N LEU A 204 6.43 -11.53 -15.47
CA LEU A 204 6.52 -12.88 -16.03
C LEU A 204 7.00 -12.86 -17.49
N ARG A 205 6.44 -11.99 -18.33
CA ARG A 205 6.76 -11.88 -19.77
C ARG A 205 8.23 -11.58 -19.99
N HIS A 206 8.81 -10.73 -19.15
CA HIS A 206 10.20 -10.29 -19.28
C HIS A 206 11.17 -11.01 -18.36
N GLY A 207 10.72 -12.03 -17.63
CA GLY A 207 11.60 -12.78 -16.73
C GLY A 207 12.24 -11.88 -15.66
N ILE A 208 11.50 -10.86 -15.17
CA ILE A 208 12.04 -9.95 -14.15
C ILE A 208 12.24 -10.74 -12.86
N VAL A 209 13.44 -10.64 -12.30
CA VAL A 209 13.86 -11.37 -11.09
C VAL A 209 14.05 -10.41 -9.91
N ASP A 210 14.00 -10.96 -8.70
CA ASP A 210 14.40 -10.28 -7.47
C ASP A 210 15.92 -10.33 -7.25
N GLY A 211 16.39 -9.73 -6.15
CA GLY A 211 17.81 -9.71 -5.81
C GLY A 211 18.43 -11.09 -5.56
N ASP A 212 17.62 -12.13 -5.37
CA ASP A 212 18.05 -13.52 -5.22
C ASP A 212 18.00 -14.30 -6.56
N GLY A 213 17.68 -13.64 -7.66
CA GLY A 213 17.52 -14.26 -9.00
C GLY A 213 16.24 -15.07 -9.17
N LYS A 214 15.28 -14.95 -8.25
CA LYS A 214 13.97 -15.60 -8.34
C LYS A 214 13.00 -14.74 -9.13
N PRO A 215 11.99 -15.32 -9.81
CA PRO A 215 10.95 -14.56 -10.45
C PRO A 215 10.32 -13.55 -9.49
N PHE A 216 10.31 -12.27 -9.87
CA PHE A 216 9.74 -11.21 -9.04
C PHE A 216 8.21 -11.26 -9.07
N ASP A 217 7.60 -11.66 -7.95
CA ASP A 217 6.15 -11.61 -7.78
C ASP A 217 5.72 -10.22 -7.30
N PHE A 218 5.37 -9.37 -8.26
CA PHE A 218 4.96 -8.00 -7.98
C PHE A 218 3.77 -7.93 -7.03
N SER A 219 3.87 -7.04 -6.04
CA SER A 219 2.72 -6.58 -5.26
C SER A 219 2.92 -5.12 -4.86
N TRP A 220 1.83 -4.43 -4.49
CA TRP A 220 1.88 -2.99 -4.19
C TRP A 220 2.61 -2.65 -2.87
N HIS A 221 2.55 -3.53 -1.89
CA HIS A 221 3.11 -3.24 -0.56
C HIS A 221 4.64 -3.10 -0.54
N PRO A 222 5.42 -3.91 -1.29
CA PRO A 222 6.85 -3.74 -1.45
C PRO A 222 7.30 -2.38 -1.99
N LEU A 223 6.49 -1.70 -2.82
CA LEU A 223 6.80 -0.33 -3.28
C LEU A 223 6.89 0.65 -2.11
N ARG A 224 5.98 0.51 -1.16
CA ARG A 224 5.95 1.34 0.04
C ARG A 224 7.17 1.08 0.94
N HIS A 225 7.57 -0.19 1.08
CA HIS A 225 8.81 -0.54 1.79
C HIS A 225 10.04 -0.02 1.05
N HIS A 226 10.05 -0.11 -0.29
CA HIS A 226 11.11 0.46 -1.12
C HIS A 226 11.26 1.96 -0.87
N ARG A 227 10.17 2.73 -0.94
CA ARG A 227 10.23 4.18 -0.66
C ARG A 227 10.73 4.49 0.75
N GLY A 228 10.24 3.75 1.77
CA GLY A 228 10.73 3.91 3.15
C GLY A 228 12.22 3.60 3.31
N THR A 229 12.71 2.56 2.65
CA THR A 229 14.13 2.19 2.64
C THR A 229 14.96 3.25 1.93
N GLN A 230 14.49 3.74 0.78
CA GLN A 230 15.15 4.80 0.02
C GLN A 230 15.30 6.07 0.88
N MET A 231 14.24 6.51 1.54
CA MET A 231 14.31 7.67 2.44
C MET A 231 15.29 7.46 3.60
N ALA A 232 15.35 6.25 4.17
CA ALA A 232 16.32 5.93 5.22
C ALA A 232 17.77 6.02 4.70
N VAL A 233 18.03 5.55 3.47
CA VAL A 233 19.33 5.66 2.81
C VAL A 233 19.67 7.12 2.49
N GLU A 234 18.67 7.93 2.13
CA GLU A 234 18.78 9.38 1.91
C GLU A 234 19.02 10.18 3.22
N GLY A 235 19.02 9.49 4.38
CA GLY A 235 19.31 10.09 5.69
C GLY A 235 18.11 10.75 6.39
N HIS A 236 16.89 10.47 5.93
CA HIS A 236 15.68 10.93 6.63
C HIS A 236 15.52 10.22 7.97
N ASP A 237 15.12 10.96 9.01
CA ASP A 237 14.80 10.39 10.30
C ASP A 237 13.52 9.55 10.28
N ILE A 238 13.36 8.67 11.26
CA ILE A 238 12.25 7.73 11.34
C ILE A 238 10.88 8.41 11.42
N LEU A 239 10.77 9.57 12.04
CA LEU A 239 9.52 10.31 12.18
C LEU A 239 9.13 10.91 10.83
N SER A 240 10.09 11.48 10.09
CA SER A 240 9.90 11.97 8.73
C SER A 240 9.43 10.84 7.79
N ILE A 241 10.05 9.65 7.86
CA ILE A 241 9.63 8.49 7.09
C ILE A 241 8.21 8.05 7.47
N MET A 242 7.91 7.99 8.77
CA MET A 242 6.57 7.63 9.24
C MET A 242 5.52 8.63 8.77
N PHE A 243 5.80 9.92 8.87
CA PHE A 243 4.91 10.98 8.39
C PHE A 243 4.67 10.88 6.89
N GLU A 244 5.75 10.77 6.12
CA GLU A 244 5.72 10.66 4.66
C GLU A 244 4.90 9.46 4.19
N LEU A 245 5.09 8.31 4.82
CA LEU A 245 4.34 7.11 4.53
C LEU A 245 2.94 7.08 5.18
N GLY A 246 2.57 8.06 6.02
CA GLY A 246 1.27 8.09 6.70
C GLY A 246 1.12 6.94 7.70
N HIS A 247 2.16 6.69 8.48
CA HIS A 247 2.07 5.92 9.72
C HIS A 247 1.72 6.90 10.83
N ALA A 248 0.53 6.76 11.40
CA ALA A 248 0.11 7.50 12.59
C ALA A 248 0.54 6.75 13.85
#